data_cc686879925f24591b144e54ed8bb474
#
_entry.id   cc686879925f24591b144e54ed8bb474
#
_cell.length_a   1.000
_cell.length_b   1.000
_cell.length_c   1.000
_cell.angle_alpha   90.00
_cell.angle_beta   90.00
_cell.angle_gamma   90.00
#
_symmetry.space_group_name_H-M   'P 1'
#
loop_
_entity.id
_entity.type
_entity.pdbx_description
1 polymer ?
#
loop_
_entity_poly.entity_id
_entity_poly.type
_entity_poly.pdbx_seq_one_letter_code
_entity_poly.pdbx_strand_id
1 'polypeptide(L)'
;MTQSISEPGHKDGPEGPGGNGGPGDPGGPGGDGGPGGPQGDGGGPEGGEGRPGGGDGGGPAKNAEGLQQGLKGRHLSMIAIGGVIGAGLFVGSSAGIAAAGPAILVSYALVGLLVVLVMRMLGEMAAARPSSGSFSAYADMALGRWAGFSIGWLYWFFWVVVLAVEATAGAVILNGWVPAIPQWGWALIVMFVLTATNLVSVGSYGEFEFWFAGIKVVAIGAFVIIGLLAVFGILPGSDNPGSGFDHLTDTGGFLPNGAGSILTGVLLVVFSFMGSEIVTLAAGESSNPQKAVTKATNSVIWRIAIFYLGSIFVVLTLLPWNSESIQDDGSYVAALDSIGIPHAGQIMDIIVLTAVLSCLNSGLYTASRMAFSLGGRGDAPKAFARVTRRGVPQAAILGSVVFGFVAVWFNYQWPESVFEFLLNSSGAVALFVWLVICFSQLRLRRKIQRESPEKLVVRMWLYPYLTWLTIAMILFVVVYMLFDDDGRVQMLLSLLVAALVVGFALIRQQVRKKQGPGAGAGPDVRETAAVRE
;
A
#
# COMPACT_ATOMS: atom_id res chain seq x y z
N MET A 1 -47.73 -34.59 27.68
CA MET A 1 -48.97 -33.94 27.16
C MET A 1 -48.60 -33.43 25.78
N THR A 2 -48.70 -34.27 24.69
CA THR A 2 -49.90 -34.51 23.87
C THR A 2 -50.38 -33.19 23.27
N GLN A 3 -50.37 -32.92 22.02
CA GLN A 3 -50.86 -33.48 20.75
C GLN A 3 -50.48 -32.48 19.67
N SER A 4 -49.91 -32.73 18.52
CA SER A 4 -50.27 -33.50 17.31
C SER A 4 -51.37 -32.88 16.43
N ILE A 5 -51.13 -32.98 15.08
CA ILE A 5 -52.06 -33.06 13.95
C ILE A 5 -52.37 -31.68 13.30
N SER A 6 -52.33 -31.41 11.97
CA SER A 6 -52.26 -32.27 10.76
C SER A 6 -52.10 -31.37 9.51
N GLU A 7 -51.41 -31.85 8.50
CA GLU A 7 -51.67 -31.58 7.06
C GLU A 7 -53.05 -32.21 6.66
N PRO A 8 -53.62 -32.06 5.46
CA PRO A 8 -53.06 -31.96 4.11
C PRO A 8 -53.89 -31.23 3.03
N GLY A 9 -53.46 -31.31 1.75
CA GLY A 9 -54.32 -31.33 0.57
C GLY A 9 -53.85 -30.39 -0.56
N HIS A 10 -53.12 -30.74 -1.54
CA HIS A 10 -53.33 -31.51 -2.78
C HIS A 10 -54.54 -31.06 -3.62
N LYS A 11 -54.21 -30.55 -4.88
CA LYS A 11 -54.88 -30.90 -6.19
C LYS A 11 -54.38 -29.98 -7.31
N ASP A 12 -53.69 -30.52 -8.22
CA ASP A 12 -54.02 -30.97 -9.60
C ASP A 12 -54.13 -29.86 -10.66
N GLY A 13 -53.34 -30.06 -11.76
CA GLY A 13 -53.38 -29.36 -13.02
C GLY A 13 -54.64 -29.64 -13.86
N PRO A 14 -54.72 -29.30 -15.15
CA PRO A 14 -54.01 -30.00 -16.20
C PRO A 14 -53.60 -29.20 -17.49
N GLU A 15 -52.70 -29.79 -18.25
CA GLU A 15 -52.58 -30.07 -19.70
C GLU A 15 -52.79 -28.99 -20.77
N GLY A 16 -51.86 -29.01 -21.72
CA GLY A 16 -51.75 -28.39 -23.02
C GLY A 16 -52.87 -28.78 -24.03
N PRO A 17 -52.69 -28.67 -25.36
CA PRO A 17 -51.55 -29.08 -26.21
C PRO A 17 -51.35 -28.30 -27.53
N GLY A 18 -50.31 -28.63 -28.27
CA GLY A 18 -50.20 -28.79 -29.72
C GLY A 18 -50.01 -27.52 -30.55
N GLY A 19 -49.27 -27.43 -31.62
CA GLY A 19 -48.66 -28.36 -32.49
C GLY A 19 -48.02 -27.65 -33.68
N ASN A 20 -47.04 -28.28 -34.20
CA ASN A 20 -46.71 -28.51 -35.60
C ASN A 20 -46.50 -27.38 -36.60
N GLY A 21 -45.35 -27.49 -37.34
CA GLY A 21 -45.25 -27.33 -38.76
C GLY A 21 -43.95 -26.71 -39.29
N GLY A 22 -42.93 -27.50 -39.63
CA GLY A 22 -42.00 -27.13 -40.69
C GLY A 22 -42.58 -27.70 -42.02
N PRO A 23 -41.84 -27.82 -43.12
CA PRO A 23 -40.54 -27.35 -43.59
C PRO A 23 -40.61 -26.77 -45.04
N GLY A 24 -39.49 -26.31 -45.63
CA GLY A 24 -39.45 -26.13 -47.09
C GLY A 24 -38.31 -25.22 -47.60
N ASP A 25 -37.24 -25.86 -47.99
CA ASP A 25 -36.31 -25.44 -49.03
C ASP A 25 -36.94 -25.94 -50.36
N PRO A 26 -36.55 -25.57 -51.59
CA PRO A 26 -35.27 -25.17 -52.20
C PRO A 26 -35.34 -24.22 -53.43
N GLY A 27 -34.21 -23.82 -53.99
CA GLY A 27 -34.06 -23.60 -55.43
C GLY A 27 -33.37 -22.33 -55.88
N GLY A 28 -32.12 -22.41 -56.38
CA GLY A 28 -31.54 -21.48 -57.33
C GLY A 28 -32.06 -21.81 -58.75
N PRO A 29 -31.48 -21.40 -59.90
CA PRO A 29 -30.16 -20.88 -60.22
C PRO A 29 -30.13 -19.79 -61.34
N GLY A 30 -28.93 -19.23 -61.64
CA GLY A 30 -28.54 -18.98 -63.02
C GLY A 30 -28.51 -17.57 -63.57
N GLY A 31 -27.39 -17.24 -64.23
CA GLY A 31 -27.37 -16.60 -65.52
C GLY A 31 -26.54 -15.31 -65.65
N ASP A 32 -25.30 -15.44 -66.04
CA ASP A 32 -24.62 -14.97 -67.27
C ASP A 32 -24.75 -13.51 -67.74
N GLY A 33 -23.58 -12.88 -68.06
CA GLY A 33 -23.46 -11.97 -69.18
C GLY A 33 -22.57 -10.74 -68.97
N GLY A 34 -21.28 -10.79 -69.36
CA GLY A 34 -20.49 -9.59 -69.70
C GLY A 34 -20.85 -9.13 -71.13
N PRO A 35 -20.07 -8.23 -71.84
CA PRO A 35 -18.81 -7.53 -71.55
C PRO A 35 -18.82 -6.06 -72.06
N GLY A 36 -17.73 -5.26 -71.85
CA GLY A 36 -17.42 -4.14 -72.69
C GLY A 36 -16.80 -2.92 -71.92
N GLY A 37 -15.50 -2.63 -72.15
CA GLY A 37 -14.83 -1.36 -71.80
C GLY A 37 -15.15 -0.30 -72.88
N PRO A 38 -14.49 0.88 -72.94
CA PRO A 38 -13.07 1.12 -72.74
C PRO A 38 -12.67 2.42 -72.00
N GLN A 39 -11.39 2.47 -71.55
CA GLN A 39 -10.43 3.58 -71.47
C GLN A 39 -10.89 5.05 -71.33
N GLY A 40 -10.34 5.74 -70.30
CA GLY A 40 -10.21 7.17 -70.19
C GLY A 40 -9.16 7.55 -69.16
N ASP A 41 -8.01 8.07 -69.64
CA ASP A 41 -6.88 8.64 -68.92
C ASP A 41 -7.27 9.82 -68.02
N GLY A 42 -6.60 9.96 -66.86
CA GLY A 42 -6.68 11.16 -66.04
C GLY A 42 -5.81 11.02 -64.79
N GLY A 43 -4.53 11.42 -64.88
CA GLY A 43 -3.57 11.43 -63.77
C GLY A 43 -3.94 12.40 -62.65
N GLY A 44 -3.71 12.01 -61.46
CA GLY A 44 -3.70 12.83 -60.26
C GLY A 44 -2.87 12.15 -59.14
N PRO A 45 -2.16 12.85 -58.29
CA PRO A 45 -0.96 12.39 -57.63
C PRO A 45 -1.22 11.38 -56.50
N GLU A 46 -0.33 10.43 -56.43
CA GLU A 46 -0.23 9.39 -55.42
C GLU A 46 -0.11 9.98 -54.03
N GLY A 47 -1.16 9.85 -53.19
CA GLY A 47 -1.11 9.93 -51.76
C GLY A 47 -0.48 8.67 -51.20
N GLY A 48 0.80 8.72 -50.88
CA GLY A 48 1.52 7.62 -50.27
C GLY A 48 0.86 7.20 -48.95
N GLU A 49 0.19 6.06 -48.95
CA GLU A 49 -0.09 5.33 -47.71
C GLU A 49 1.26 4.90 -47.14
N GLY A 50 1.68 5.66 -46.11
CA GLY A 50 2.81 5.30 -45.25
C GLY A 50 2.52 3.96 -44.58
N ARG A 51 3.12 2.90 -45.13
CA ARG A 51 3.35 1.64 -44.40
C ARG A 51 3.92 2.01 -43.01
N PRO A 52 3.35 1.54 -41.89
CA PRO A 52 4.04 1.64 -40.63
C PRO A 52 5.34 0.85 -40.76
N GLY A 53 6.45 1.59 -40.76
CA GLY A 53 7.80 1.03 -40.79
C GLY A 53 7.95 -0.02 -39.70
N GLY A 54 8.15 -1.26 -40.16
CA GLY A 54 8.62 -2.33 -39.29
C GLY A 54 10.04 -2.03 -38.84
N GLY A 55 10.28 -2.23 -37.57
CA GLY A 55 11.61 -2.26 -37.01
C GLY A 55 11.74 -1.30 -35.84
N ASP A 56 11.42 -1.78 -34.65
CA ASP A 56 12.47 -1.63 -33.65
C ASP A 56 12.28 -2.65 -32.52
N GLY A 57 13.42 -3.18 -32.07
CA GLY A 57 13.53 -4.23 -31.10
C GLY A 57 12.69 -3.99 -29.86
N GLY A 58 11.91 -5.01 -29.49
CA GLY A 58 10.91 -5.00 -28.41
C GLY A 58 11.45 -4.61 -27.04
N GLY A 59 11.67 -3.33 -26.84
CA GLY A 59 11.87 -2.76 -25.51
C GLY A 59 10.56 -2.77 -24.72
N PRO A 60 10.60 -2.90 -23.41
CA PRO A 60 9.40 -2.91 -22.59
C PRO A 60 8.62 -1.59 -22.76
N ALA A 61 7.28 -1.70 -22.81
CA ALA A 61 6.39 -0.55 -22.90
C ALA A 61 6.65 0.45 -21.76
N LYS A 62 6.58 1.74 -22.07
CA LYS A 62 6.81 2.83 -21.11
C LYS A 62 5.53 3.66 -20.94
N ASN A 63 5.33 4.19 -19.72
CA ASN A 63 4.26 5.15 -19.45
C ASN A 63 4.60 6.55 -20.00
N ALA A 64 3.66 7.51 -19.87
CA ALA A 64 3.86 8.89 -20.32
C ALA A 64 5.04 9.60 -19.62
N GLU A 65 5.47 9.13 -18.45
CA GLU A 65 6.60 9.65 -17.68
C GLU A 65 7.92 8.96 -18.03
N GLY A 66 7.92 7.98 -18.96
CA GLY A 66 9.08 7.23 -19.42
C GLY A 66 9.47 6.03 -18.55
N LEU A 67 8.71 5.74 -17.48
CA LEU A 67 8.90 4.56 -16.64
C LEU A 67 8.40 3.30 -17.33
N GLN A 68 9.05 2.17 -17.05
CA GLN A 68 8.66 0.88 -17.60
C GLN A 68 7.30 0.43 -17.09
N GLN A 69 6.39 0.03 -17.98
CA GLN A 69 5.12 -0.62 -17.63
C GLN A 69 5.33 -2.13 -17.46
N GLY A 70 6.08 -2.52 -16.41
CA GLY A 70 6.47 -3.92 -16.16
C GLY A 70 5.62 -4.63 -15.11
N LEU A 71 4.76 -3.92 -14.38
CA LEU A 71 3.95 -4.50 -13.31
C LEU A 71 2.68 -5.15 -13.86
N LYS A 72 2.57 -6.48 -13.67
CA LYS A 72 1.39 -7.26 -14.01
C LYS A 72 0.32 -7.12 -12.93
N GLY A 73 -0.95 -7.41 -13.26
CA GLY A 73 -2.05 -7.34 -12.30
C GLY A 73 -1.85 -8.21 -11.04
N ARG A 74 -1.15 -9.35 -11.15
CA ARG A 74 -0.77 -10.20 -10.00
C ARG A 74 0.21 -9.50 -9.06
N HIS A 75 1.22 -8.77 -9.61
CA HIS A 75 2.19 -8.02 -8.82
C HIS A 75 1.49 -6.93 -8.02
N LEU A 76 0.61 -6.15 -8.66
CA LEU A 76 -0.14 -5.08 -7.99
C LEU A 76 -1.08 -5.60 -6.91
N SER A 77 -1.69 -6.79 -7.12
CA SER A 77 -2.51 -7.42 -6.09
C SER A 77 -1.68 -7.81 -4.87
N MET A 78 -0.48 -8.36 -5.07
CA MET A 78 0.43 -8.74 -3.97
C MET A 78 1.06 -7.52 -3.31
N ILE A 79 1.48 -6.50 -4.06
CA ILE A 79 1.94 -5.22 -3.51
C ILE A 79 0.85 -4.59 -2.63
N ALA A 80 -0.41 -4.63 -3.09
CA ALA A 80 -1.53 -4.09 -2.32
C ALA A 80 -1.76 -4.85 -1.00
N ILE A 81 -1.50 -6.14 -0.94
CA ILE A 81 -1.73 -6.97 0.23
C ILE A 81 -0.47 -7.03 1.12
N GLY A 82 0.67 -7.30 0.52
CA GLY A 82 1.90 -7.62 1.22
C GLY A 82 2.82 -6.43 1.50
N GLY A 83 2.77 -5.36 0.69
CA GLY A 83 3.66 -4.20 0.83
C GLY A 83 3.47 -3.40 2.12
N VAL A 84 2.37 -3.63 2.84
CA VAL A 84 2.05 -2.98 4.13
C VAL A 84 2.52 -3.80 5.32
N ILE A 85 2.56 -5.13 5.18
CA ILE A 85 2.89 -6.05 6.27
C ILE A 85 4.41 -6.14 6.39
N GLY A 86 4.98 -5.45 7.35
CA GLY A 86 6.39 -5.43 7.73
C GLY A 86 6.58 -5.79 9.21
N ALA A 87 7.71 -5.40 9.79
CA ALA A 87 8.00 -5.58 11.22
C ALA A 87 6.93 -4.94 12.12
N GLY A 88 6.27 -3.88 11.68
CA GLY A 88 5.25 -3.18 12.47
C GLY A 88 4.09 -4.06 12.92
N LEU A 89 3.67 -5.06 12.14
CA LEU A 89 2.62 -5.98 12.56
C LEU A 89 3.15 -7.05 13.52
N PHE A 90 4.29 -7.65 13.21
CA PHE A 90 4.79 -8.81 13.97
C PHE A 90 5.48 -8.39 15.27
N VAL A 91 6.28 -7.33 15.25
CA VAL A 91 7.03 -6.84 16.42
C VAL A 91 6.21 -5.79 17.18
N GLY A 92 5.60 -4.84 16.46
CA GLY A 92 4.84 -3.74 17.07
C GLY A 92 3.55 -4.18 17.77
N SER A 93 3.00 -5.36 17.43
CA SER A 93 1.77 -5.85 18.06
C SER A 93 1.93 -6.19 19.54
N SER A 94 3.08 -6.71 19.95
CA SER A 94 3.35 -7.03 21.37
C SER A 94 3.31 -5.79 22.24
N ALA A 95 3.96 -4.69 21.81
CA ALA A 95 3.91 -3.41 22.50
C ALA A 95 2.48 -2.84 22.56
N GLY A 96 1.72 -2.97 21.46
CA GLY A 96 0.33 -2.55 21.42
C GLY A 96 -0.57 -3.33 22.38
N ILE A 97 -0.41 -4.66 22.43
CA ILE A 97 -1.14 -5.54 23.36
C ILE A 97 -0.76 -5.20 24.81
N ALA A 98 0.51 -5.00 25.12
CA ALA A 98 0.96 -4.61 26.46
C ALA A 98 0.35 -3.27 26.90
N ALA A 99 0.29 -2.29 26.01
CA ALA A 99 -0.23 -0.97 26.32
C ALA A 99 -1.75 -0.94 26.50
N ALA A 100 -2.51 -1.64 25.65
CA ALA A 100 -3.98 -1.51 25.60
C ALA A 100 -4.74 -2.75 26.07
N GLY A 101 -4.05 -3.88 26.29
CA GLY A 101 -4.74 -5.14 26.57
C GLY A 101 -5.65 -5.57 25.42
N PRO A 102 -6.77 -6.27 25.70
CA PRO A 102 -7.73 -6.66 24.69
C PRO A 102 -8.33 -5.48 23.90
N ALA A 103 -8.36 -4.28 24.49
CA ALA A 103 -8.84 -3.05 23.84
C ALA A 103 -8.01 -2.63 22.61
N ILE A 104 -6.83 -3.20 22.41
CA ILE A 104 -6.02 -3.00 21.19
C ILE A 104 -6.81 -3.37 19.92
N LEU A 105 -7.75 -4.30 19.99
CA LEU A 105 -8.65 -4.61 18.88
C LEU A 105 -9.46 -3.40 18.42
N VAL A 106 -9.90 -2.56 19.36
CA VAL A 106 -10.60 -1.30 19.04
C VAL A 106 -9.62 -0.33 18.37
N SER A 107 -8.38 -0.25 18.84
CA SER A 107 -7.33 0.58 18.22
C SER A 107 -7.08 0.15 16.77
N TYR A 108 -6.90 -1.15 16.50
CA TYR A 108 -6.76 -1.69 15.15
C TYR A 108 -8.00 -1.42 14.28
N ALA A 109 -9.21 -1.52 14.84
CA ALA A 109 -10.44 -1.22 14.11
C ALA A 109 -10.55 0.26 13.75
N LEU A 110 -10.20 1.18 14.67
CA LEU A 110 -10.23 2.62 14.44
C LEU A 110 -9.21 3.05 13.39
N VAL A 111 -7.95 2.60 13.51
CA VAL A 111 -6.90 2.88 12.52
C VAL A 111 -7.24 2.22 11.19
N GLY A 112 -7.75 0.99 11.21
CA GLY A 112 -8.20 0.29 10.01
C GLY A 112 -9.31 1.04 9.28
N LEU A 113 -10.31 1.55 10.00
CA LEU A 113 -11.36 2.40 9.44
C LEU A 113 -10.76 3.68 8.82
N LEU A 114 -9.85 4.35 9.54
CA LEU A 114 -9.16 5.53 9.05
C LEU A 114 -8.44 5.25 7.72
N VAL A 115 -7.69 4.15 7.65
CA VAL A 115 -6.96 3.72 6.45
C VAL A 115 -7.93 3.41 5.29
N VAL A 116 -9.04 2.71 5.56
CA VAL A 116 -10.07 2.44 4.53
C VAL A 116 -10.59 3.74 3.93
N LEU A 117 -10.92 4.73 4.77
CA LEU A 117 -11.41 6.03 4.32
C LEU A 117 -10.37 6.80 3.51
N VAL A 118 -9.11 6.85 4.00
CA VAL A 118 -7.99 7.50 3.31
C VAL A 118 -7.70 6.83 1.96
N MET A 119 -7.64 5.49 1.94
CA MET A 119 -7.41 4.73 0.71
C MET A 119 -8.56 4.88 -0.28
N ARG A 120 -9.79 5.04 0.19
CA ARG A 120 -10.92 5.33 -0.69
C ARG A 120 -10.81 6.70 -1.34
N MET A 121 -10.38 7.72 -0.59
CA MET A 121 -10.10 9.07 -1.10
C MET A 121 -8.93 9.08 -2.08
N LEU A 122 -7.84 8.42 -1.73
CA LEU A 122 -6.67 8.30 -2.60
C LEU A 122 -7.00 7.52 -3.88
N GLY A 123 -7.74 6.42 -3.75
CA GLY A 123 -8.20 5.61 -4.88
C GLY A 123 -9.10 6.38 -5.84
N GLU A 124 -9.95 7.28 -5.36
CA GLU A 124 -10.76 8.18 -6.18
C GLU A 124 -9.88 9.09 -7.05
N MET A 125 -8.86 9.71 -6.45
CA MET A 125 -7.95 10.60 -7.18
C MET A 125 -7.05 9.82 -8.15
N ALA A 126 -6.52 8.67 -7.71
CA ALA A 126 -5.60 7.85 -8.50
C ALA A 126 -6.29 7.15 -9.67
N ALA A 127 -7.55 6.73 -9.53
CA ALA A 127 -8.33 6.17 -10.63
C ALA A 127 -8.68 7.23 -11.68
N ALA A 128 -8.96 8.47 -11.24
CA ALA A 128 -9.30 9.56 -12.14
C ALA A 128 -8.07 10.17 -12.86
N ARG A 129 -6.91 10.18 -12.19
CA ARG A 129 -5.66 10.79 -12.71
C ARG A 129 -4.44 9.98 -12.26
N PRO A 130 -4.14 8.82 -12.88
CA PRO A 130 -2.98 8.02 -12.52
C PRO A 130 -1.67 8.81 -12.67
N SER A 131 -0.79 8.72 -11.66
CA SER A 131 0.52 9.39 -11.66
C SER A 131 1.50 8.60 -10.77
N SER A 132 2.77 8.52 -11.16
CA SER A 132 3.84 7.93 -10.35
C SER A 132 4.14 8.73 -9.08
N GLY A 133 3.79 10.02 -9.06
CA GLY A 133 3.87 10.87 -7.88
C GLY A 133 2.68 10.74 -6.92
N SER A 134 1.62 10.02 -7.32
CA SER A 134 0.43 9.74 -6.51
C SER A 134 -0.02 10.97 -5.68
N PHE A 135 -0.24 10.80 -4.38
CA PHE A 135 -0.75 11.87 -3.51
C PHE A 135 0.13 13.14 -3.48
N SER A 136 1.45 13.05 -3.72
CA SER A 136 2.31 14.24 -3.84
C SER A 136 1.96 15.06 -5.09
N ALA A 137 1.67 14.39 -6.22
CA ALA A 137 1.19 15.07 -7.42
C ALA A 137 -0.23 15.61 -7.22
N TYR A 138 -1.10 14.89 -6.52
CA TYR A 138 -2.46 15.37 -6.21
C TYR A 138 -2.44 16.56 -5.26
N ALA A 139 -1.54 16.58 -4.28
CA ALA A 139 -1.33 17.74 -3.40
C ALA A 139 -0.85 18.99 -4.18
N ASP A 140 0.05 18.80 -5.15
CA ASP A 140 0.49 19.90 -6.04
C ASP A 140 -0.69 20.46 -6.84
N MET A 141 -1.51 19.59 -7.44
CA MET A 141 -2.70 20.00 -8.22
C MET A 141 -3.80 20.64 -7.36
N ALA A 142 -3.97 20.20 -6.12
CA ALA A 142 -5.06 20.64 -5.24
C ALA A 142 -4.70 21.81 -4.36
N LEU A 143 -3.52 21.79 -3.74
CA LEU A 143 -3.10 22.71 -2.68
C LEU A 143 -1.97 23.63 -3.14
N GLY A 144 -1.29 23.27 -4.26
CA GLY A 144 -0.20 24.02 -4.85
C GLY A 144 1.17 23.38 -4.58
N ARG A 145 2.18 23.91 -5.29
CA ARG A 145 3.53 23.33 -5.34
C ARG A 145 4.19 23.14 -3.97
N TRP A 146 3.95 24.04 -3.02
CA TRP A 146 4.50 23.90 -1.66
C TRP A 146 4.02 22.61 -0.99
N ALA A 147 2.75 22.27 -1.15
CA ALA A 147 2.18 21.07 -0.53
C ALA A 147 2.70 19.79 -1.22
N GLY A 148 2.72 19.78 -2.57
CA GLY A 148 3.28 18.66 -3.34
C GLY A 148 4.76 18.41 -3.03
N PHE A 149 5.54 19.48 -2.94
CA PHE A 149 6.94 19.43 -2.53
C PHE A 149 7.08 18.86 -1.12
N SER A 150 6.39 19.46 -0.16
CA SER A 150 6.54 19.11 1.26
C SER A 150 6.17 17.65 1.51
N ILE A 151 5.00 17.23 1.02
CA ILE A 151 4.55 15.86 1.29
C ILE A 151 5.38 14.81 0.54
N GLY A 152 5.88 15.16 -0.65
CA GLY A 152 6.77 14.28 -1.40
C GLY A 152 8.10 14.03 -0.67
N TRP A 153 8.74 15.08 -0.13
CA TRP A 153 9.97 14.95 0.62
C TRP A 153 9.78 14.31 1.99
N LEU A 154 8.68 14.61 2.71
CA LEU A 154 8.34 13.95 3.97
C LEU A 154 8.14 12.45 3.79
N TYR A 155 7.43 12.05 2.75
CA TYR A 155 7.20 10.64 2.46
C TYR A 155 8.48 9.92 1.98
N TRP A 156 9.31 10.61 1.20
CA TRP A 156 10.62 10.09 0.84
C TRP A 156 11.51 9.88 2.08
N PHE A 157 11.55 10.87 2.98
CA PHE A 157 12.26 10.78 4.26
C PHE A 157 11.75 9.60 5.09
N PHE A 158 10.45 9.47 5.24
CA PHE A 158 9.83 8.33 5.94
C PHE A 158 10.36 7.00 5.40
N TRP A 159 10.30 6.78 4.08
CA TRP A 159 10.73 5.52 3.51
C TRP A 159 12.24 5.28 3.62
N VAL A 160 13.06 6.32 3.55
CA VAL A 160 14.50 6.19 3.80
C VAL A 160 14.80 5.74 5.22
N VAL A 161 14.05 6.24 6.20
CA VAL A 161 14.13 5.77 7.59
C VAL A 161 13.67 4.33 7.72
N VAL A 162 12.52 3.99 7.12
CA VAL A 162 12.01 2.61 7.11
C VAL A 162 13.01 1.63 6.50
N LEU A 163 13.74 2.01 5.44
CA LEU A 163 14.80 1.16 4.88
C LEU A 163 15.86 0.78 5.93
N ALA A 164 16.26 1.72 6.78
CA ALA A 164 17.22 1.45 7.84
C ALA A 164 16.63 0.56 8.94
N VAL A 165 15.41 0.86 9.37
CA VAL A 165 14.69 0.08 10.39
C VAL A 165 14.51 -1.38 9.95
N GLU A 166 13.98 -1.58 8.76
CA GLU A 166 13.73 -2.93 8.23
C GLU A 166 15.05 -3.69 7.95
N ALA A 167 16.08 -3.02 7.42
CA ALA A 167 17.39 -3.65 7.22
C ALA A 167 18.02 -4.10 8.55
N THR A 168 17.86 -3.30 9.61
CA THR A 168 18.35 -3.65 10.95
C THR A 168 17.56 -4.82 11.54
N ALA A 169 16.24 -4.81 11.45
CA ALA A 169 15.40 -5.91 11.92
C ALA A 169 15.73 -7.23 11.22
N GLY A 170 15.89 -7.22 9.90
CA GLY A 170 16.32 -8.41 9.15
C GLY A 170 17.73 -8.87 9.51
N ALA A 171 18.64 -7.95 9.78
CA ALA A 171 20.01 -8.26 10.18
C ALA A 171 20.10 -8.90 11.57
N VAL A 172 19.23 -8.56 12.51
CA VAL A 172 19.12 -9.20 13.83
C VAL A 172 18.81 -10.69 13.66
N ILE A 173 17.79 -11.02 12.87
CA ILE A 173 17.38 -12.42 12.61
C ILE A 173 18.50 -13.20 11.93
N LEU A 174 19.10 -12.62 10.87
CA LEU A 174 20.18 -13.28 10.12
C LEU A 174 21.45 -13.49 10.97
N ASN A 175 21.76 -12.53 11.84
CA ASN A 175 22.88 -12.66 12.78
C ASN A 175 22.62 -13.76 13.82
N GLY A 176 21.37 -13.93 14.29
CA GLY A 176 20.99 -15.05 15.15
C GLY A 176 21.21 -16.41 14.50
N TRP A 177 20.99 -16.54 13.19
CA TRP A 177 21.23 -17.79 12.45
C TRP A 177 22.69 -17.99 12.09
N VAL A 178 23.42 -16.92 11.73
CA VAL A 178 24.82 -16.97 11.30
C VAL A 178 25.62 -15.87 12.01
N PRO A 179 26.05 -16.09 13.25
CA PRO A 179 26.77 -15.10 14.08
C PRO A 179 28.15 -14.72 13.53
N ALA A 180 28.69 -15.49 12.58
CA ALA A 180 30.00 -15.21 11.96
C ALA A 180 30.04 -13.87 11.21
N ILE A 181 28.89 -13.38 10.74
CA ILE A 181 28.76 -12.07 10.09
C ILE A 181 28.10 -11.13 11.11
N PRO A 182 28.73 -9.99 11.46
CA PRO A 182 28.12 -9.03 12.38
C PRO A 182 26.84 -8.45 11.83
N GLN A 183 25.94 -7.99 12.70
CA GLN A 183 24.62 -7.45 12.33
C GLN A 183 24.69 -6.38 11.24
N TRP A 184 25.61 -5.41 11.34
CA TRP A 184 25.80 -4.38 10.32
C TRP A 184 26.20 -4.97 8.95
N GLY A 185 26.97 -6.05 8.94
CA GLY A 185 27.35 -6.77 7.72
C GLY A 185 26.14 -7.38 7.03
N TRP A 186 25.23 -8.00 7.79
CA TRP A 186 23.96 -8.51 7.28
C TRP A 186 23.07 -7.39 6.73
N ALA A 187 22.96 -6.26 7.44
CA ALA A 187 22.21 -5.10 6.96
C ALA A 187 22.73 -4.60 5.61
N LEU A 188 24.07 -4.51 5.45
CA LEU A 188 24.70 -4.12 4.18
C LEU A 188 24.42 -5.13 3.06
N ILE A 189 24.53 -6.44 3.33
CA ILE A 189 24.26 -7.50 2.34
C ILE A 189 22.81 -7.40 1.85
N VAL A 190 21.85 -7.33 2.76
CA VAL A 190 20.43 -7.21 2.44
C VAL A 190 20.15 -5.96 1.60
N MET A 191 20.66 -4.81 2.04
CA MET A 191 20.53 -3.54 1.30
C MET A 191 21.13 -3.62 -0.10
N PHE A 192 22.31 -4.23 -0.24
CA PHE A 192 22.98 -4.38 -1.54
C PHE A 192 22.17 -5.28 -2.49
N VAL A 193 21.73 -6.46 -2.02
CA VAL A 193 20.96 -7.43 -2.82
C VAL A 193 19.66 -6.80 -3.32
N LEU A 194 18.89 -6.17 -2.44
CA LEU A 194 17.62 -5.57 -2.82
C LEU A 194 17.78 -4.31 -3.69
N THR A 195 18.88 -3.56 -3.51
CA THR A 195 19.25 -2.47 -4.43
C THR A 195 19.54 -3.01 -5.82
N ALA A 196 20.33 -4.08 -5.93
CA ALA A 196 20.65 -4.69 -7.20
C ALA A 196 19.38 -5.15 -7.95
N THR A 197 18.41 -5.79 -7.27
CA THR A 197 17.15 -6.21 -7.90
C THR A 197 16.35 -5.02 -8.44
N ASN A 198 16.28 -3.93 -7.70
CA ASN A 198 15.58 -2.71 -8.12
C ASN A 198 16.27 -1.98 -9.29
N LEU A 199 17.59 -2.11 -9.44
CA LEU A 199 18.36 -1.53 -10.55
C LEU A 199 18.19 -2.31 -11.86
N VAL A 200 17.84 -3.60 -11.82
CA VAL A 200 17.72 -4.45 -13.00
C VAL A 200 16.47 -4.10 -13.81
N SER A 201 15.30 -4.21 -13.20
CA SER A 201 14.03 -3.88 -13.86
C SER A 201 12.87 -3.77 -12.85
N VAL A 202 11.80 -3.08 -13.26
CA VAL A 202 10.55 -3.02 -12.49
C VAL A 202 9.88 -4.40 -12.41
N GLY A 203 10.04 -5.22 -13.44
CA GLY A 203 9.55 -6.60 -13.44
C GLY A 203 10.23 -7.45 -12.38
N SER A 204 11.55 -7.29 -12.17
CA SER A 204 12.29 -7.99 -11.11
C SER A 204 11.76 -7.60 -9.72
N TYR A 205 11.57 -6.30 -9.48
CA TYR A 205 10.92 -5.83 -8.26
C TYR A 205 9.55 -6.51 -8.05
N GLY A 206 8.70 -6.50 -9.08
CA GLY A 206 7.35 -7.07 -9.00
C GLY A 206 7.34 -8.58 -8.72
N GLU A 207 8.27 -9.35 -9.30
CA GLU A 207 8.38 -10.79 -9.04
C GLU A 207 8.88 -11.08 -7.62
N PHE A 208 9.88 -10.36 -7.10
CA PHE A 208 10.32 -10.48 -5.72
C PHE A 208 9.17 -10.19 -4.75
N GLU A 209 8.50 -9.06 -4.96
CA GLU A 209 7.39 -8.67 -4.10
C GLU A 209 6.21 -9.65 -4.17
N PHE A 210 5.93 -10.23 -5.35
CA PHE A 210 4.90 -11.25 -5.51
C PHE A 210 5.16 -12.47 -4.62
N TRP A 211 6.37 -12.99 -4.60
CA TRP A 211 6.72 -14.16 -3.80
C TRP A 211 6.79 -13.83 -2.30
N PHE A 212 7.45 -12.75 -1.93
CA PHE A 212 7.54 -12.35 -0.52
C PHE A 212 6.16 -12.05 0.07
N ALA A 213 5.34 -11.29 -0.63
CA ALA A 213 3.97 -11.02 -0.20
C ALA A 213 3.12 -12.30 -0.17
N GLY A 214 3.32 -13.21 -1.12
CA GLY A 214 2.64 -14.50 -1.14
C GLY A 214 2.93 -15.34 0.10
N ILE A 215 4.20 -15.42 0.52
CA ILE A 215 4.61 -16.12 1.74
C ILE A 215 3.92 -15.51 2.97
N LYS A 216 3.94 -14.18 3.12
CA LYS A 216 3.27 -13.48 4.23
C LYS A 216 1.77 -13.75 4.28
N VAL A 217 1.11 -13.67 3.14
CA VAL A 217 -0.35 -13.91 3.03
C VAL A 217 -0.70 -15.34 3.44
N VAL A 218 0.06 -16.32 2.96
CA VAL A 218 -0.13 -17.73 3.33
C VAL A 218 0.16 -17.96 4.80
N ALA A 219 1.27 -17.40 5.31
CA ALA A 219 1.67 -17.57 6.70
C ALA A 219 0.64 -16.99 7.68
N ILE A 220 0.21 -15.73 7.47
CA ILE A 220 -0.79 -15.11 8.37
C ILE A 220 -2.14 -15.79 8.20
N GLY A 221 -2.52 -16.17 6.98
CA GLY A 221 -3.74 -16.93 6.73
C GLY A 221 -3.74 -18.28 7.45
N ALA A 222 -2.63 -19.01 7.39
CA ALA A 222 -2.45 -20.27 8.12
C ALA A 222 -2.49 -20.04 9.63
N PHE A 223 -1.79 -19.00 10.14
CA PHE A 223 -1.83 -18.61 11.55
C PHE A 223 -3.27 -18.35 12.03
N VAL A 224 -4.04 -17.55 11.29
CA VAL A 224 -5.44 -17.25 11.65
C VAL A 224 -6.29 -18.52 11.63
N ILE A 225 -6.15 -19.37 10.61
CA ILE A 225 -6.93 -20.62 10.50
C ILE A 225 -6.57 -21.58 11.65
N ILE A 226 -5.27 -21.84 11.87
CA ILE A 226 -4.80 -22.76 12.92
C ILE A 226 -5.21 -22.23 14.29
N GLY A 227 -5.02 -20.93 14.54
CA GLY A 227 -5.42 -20.33 15.80
C GLY A 227 -6.93 -20.39 16.05
N LEU A 228 -7.77 -20.13 15.04
CA LEU A 228 -9.22 -20.31 15.18
C LEU A 228 -9.59 -21.79 15.44
N LEU A 229 -8.96 -22.74 14.78
CA LEU A 229 -9.18 -24.17 15.05
C LEU A 229 -8.82 -24.52 16.50
N ALA A 230 -7.75 -23.93 17.04
CA ALA A 230 -7.35 -24.10 18.44
C ALA A 230 -8.36 -23.46 19.40
N VAL A 231 -8.79 -22.22 19.15
CA VAL A 231 -9.79 -21.49 19.96
C VAL A 231 -11.12 -22.25 20.05
N PHE A 232 -11.54 -22.90 18.96
CA PHE A 232 -12.75 -23.73 18.94
C PHE A 232 -12.54 -25.18 19.41
N GLY A 233 -11.33 -25.53 19.90
CA GLY A 233 -11.03 -26.88 20.38
C GLY A 233 -11.04 -27.97 19.29
N ILE A 234 -10.90 -27.59 18.02
CA ILE A 234 -10.90 -28.52 16.87
C ILE A 234 -9.49 -29.04 16.57
N LEU A 235 -8.43 -28.35 17.04
CA LEU A 235 -7.05 -28.70 16.78
C LEU A 235 -6.64 -29.91 17.62
N PRO A 236 -6.28 -31.07 17.03
CA PRO A 236 -5.84 -32.26 17.80
C PRO A 236 -4.53 -31.95 18.53
N GLY A 237 -4.48 -32.27 19.84
CA GLY A 237 -3.27 -32.11 20.67
C GLY A 237 -3.05 -30.69 21.23
N SER A 238 -3.97 -29.78 21.04
CA SER A 238 -3.94 -28.52 21.78
C SER A 238 -4.50 -28.74 23.18
N ASP A 239 -3.70 -28.41 24.19
CA ASP A 239 -4.12 -28.47 25.61
C ASP A 239 -5.11 -27.36 25.98
N ASN A 240 -5.57 -26.57 24.98
CA ASN A 240 -6.45 -25.41 25.19
C ASN A 240 -7.93 -25.85 25.04
N PRO A 241 -8.66 -26.05 26.15
CA PRO A 241 -10.03 -26.61 26.13
C PRO A 241 -11.08 -25.53 25.84
N GLY A 242 -11.03 -24.84 24.71
CA GLY A 242 -12.18 -24.05 24.23
C GLY A 242 -12.57 -22.80 25.01
N SER A 243 -11.74 -22.32 25.95
CA SER A 243 -12.02 -21.15 26.81
C SER A 243 -11.41 -19.84 26.29
N GLY A 244 -10.95 -19.81 25.03
CA GLY A 244 -10.17 -18.70 24.49
C GLY A 244 -10.83 -17.31 24.54
N PHE A 245 -12.15 -17.23 24.60
CA PHE A 245 -12.84 -15.94 24.71
C PHE A 245 -12.73 -15.33 26.13
N ASP A 246 -12.49 -16.16 27.15
CA ASP A 246 -12.37 -15.71 28.53
C ASP A 246 -11.11 -14.83 28.70
N HIS A 247 -10.04 -15.09 27.95
CA HIS A 247 -8.81 -14.26 27.96
C HIS A 247 -9.07 -12.80 27.58
N LEU A 248 -10.15 -12.50 26.86
CA LEU A 248 -10.51 -11.12 26.54
C LEU A 248 -11.05 -10.34 27.74
N THR A 249 -11.47 -11.04 28.83
CA THR A 249 -12.14 -10.41 29.97
C THR A 249 -11.59 -10.82 31.33
N ASP A 250 -10.92 -11.96 31.46
CA ASP A 250 -10.51 -12.53 32.75
C ASP A 250 -9.45 -11.72 33.50
N THR A 251 -8.56 -11.04 32.75
CA THR A 251 -7.43 -10.33 33.34
C THR A 251 -7.69 -8.82 33.35
N GLY A 252 -8.55 -8.35 34.23
CA GLY A 252 -8.89 -6.94 34.37
C GLY A 252 -9.96 -6.43 33.41
N GLY A 253 -10.70 -7.32 32.73
CA GLY A 253 -11.73 -6.97 31.76
C GLY A 253 -11.19 -6.61 30.37
N PHE A 254 -12.10 -6.16 29.49
CA PHE A 254 -11.72 -5.77 28.11
C PHE A 254 -10.89 -4.48 28.05
N LEU A 255 -10.96 -3.63 29.08
CA LEU A 255 -10.26 -2.33 29.22
C LEU A 255 -9.39 -2.30 30.48
N PRO A 256 -8.42 -3.21 30.65
CA PRO A 256 -7.65 -3.33 31.88
C PRO A 256 -6.87 -2.04 32.21
N ASN A 257 -6.40 -1.34 31.20
CA ASN A 257 -5.61 -0.10 31.33
C ASN A 257 -6.47 1.17 31.11
N GLY A 258 -7.82 1.02 31.19
CA GLY A 258 -8.77 2.11 31.02
C GLY A 258 -8.98 2.54 29.56
N ALA A 259 -9.95 3.44 29.33
CA ALA A 259 -10.35 3.84 27.96
C ALA A 259 -9.24 4.65 27.23
N GLY A 260 -8.34 5.31 27.95
CA GLY A 260 -7.21 6.05 27.36
C GLY A 260 -6.24 5.15 26.61
N SER A 261 -6.10 3.88 27.06
CA SER A 261 -5.20 2.90 26.42
C SER A 261 -5.55 2.58 24.95
N ILE A 262 -6.82 2.77 24.55
CA ILE A 262 -7.22 2.67 23.14
C ILE A 262 -6.45 3.70 22.29
N LEU A 263 -6.31 4.92 22.78
CA LEU A 263 -5.62 5.99 22.04
C LEU A 263 -4.11 5.76 21.99
N THR A 264 -3.50 5.32 23.09
CA THR A 264 -2.10 4.88 23.09
C THR A 264 -1.91 3.73 22.10
N GLY A 265 -2.81 2.74 22.09
CA GLY A 265 -2.83 1.67 21.08
C GLY A 265 -2.95 2.20 19.64
N VAL A 266 -3.77 3.22 19.38
CA VAL A 266 -3.88 3.85 18.06
C VAL A 266 -2.53 4.40 17.60
N LEU A 267 -1.76 5.04 18.49
CA LEU A 267 -0.44 5.60 18.15
C LEU A 267 0.55 4.51 17.69
N LEU A 268 0.58 3.38 18.41
CA LEU A 268 1.46 2.25 18.11
C LEU A 268 1.02 1.54 16.81
N VAL A 269 -0.29 1.45 16.57
CA VAL A 269 -0.86 0.74 15.42
C VAL A 269 -0.76 1.53 14.12
N VAL A 270 -0.81 2.88 14.14
CA VAL A 270 -0.75 3.71 12.91
C VAL A 270 0.45 3.35 12.03
N PHE A 271 1.63 3.13 12.64
CA PHE A 271 2.84 2.75 11.90
C PHE A 271 2.67 1.45 11.10
N SER A 272 1.96 0.46 11.66
CA SER A 272 1.74 -0.84 11.02
C SER A 272 0.88 -0.77 9.75
N PHE A 273 0.20 0.33 9.49
CA PHE A 273 -0.66 0.53 8.30
C PHE A 273 -0.02 1.39 7.21
N MET A 274 1.15 1.98 7.46
CA MET A 274 1.90 2.71 6.44
C MET A 274 2.34 1.75 5.32
N GLY A 275 2.30 2.25 4.08
CA GLY A 275 2.55 1.45 2.89
C GLY A 275 1.28 1.03 2.15
N SER A 276 0.09 1.21 2.74
CA SER A 276 -1.19 0.94 2.05
C SER A 276 -1.32 1.73 0.74
N GLU A 277 -0.74 2.90 0.67
CA GLU A 277 -0.74 3.83 -0.46
C GLU A 277 0.27 3.47 -1.57
N ILE A 278 1.25 2.58 -1.32
CA ILE A 278 2.26 2.15 -2.31
C ILE A 278 1.63 1.70 -3.62
N VAL A 279 0.52 0.96 -3.52
CA VAL A 279 -0.18 0.44 -4.70
C VAL A 279 -0.62 1.55 -5.67
N THR A 280 -0.88 2.76 -5.18
CA THR A 280 -1.27 3.89 -6.04
C THR A 280 -0.11 4.49 -6.80
N LEU A 281 1.13 4.41 -6.24
CA LEU A 281 2.35 4.73 -6.97
C LEU A 281 2.65 3.64 -8.00
N ALA A 282 2.61 2.37 -7.58
CA ALA A 282 2.88 1.21 -8.42
C ALA A 282 1.89 1.08 -9.60
N ALA A 283 0.64 1.50 -9.42
CA ALA A 283 -0.36 1.50 -10.46
C ALA A 283 0.04 2.38 -11.67
N GLY A 284 0.81 3.45 -11.45
CA GLY A 284 1.36 4.29 -12.52
C GLY A 284 2.29 3.53 -13.49
N GLU A 285 2.86 2.40 -13.08
CA GLU A 285 3.72 1.52 -13.87
C GLU A 285 3.00 0.24 -14.36
N SER A 286 1.67 0.21 -14.31
CA SER A 286 0.86 -0.91 -14.82
C SER A 286 0.24 -0.59 -16.18
N SER A 287 -0.11 -1.66 -16.90
CA SER A 287 -0.82 -1.54 -18.19
C SER A 287 -2.26 -1.01 -18.05
N ASN A 288 -2.88 -1.13 -16.87
CA ASN A 288 -4.23 -0.63 -16.61
C ASN A 288 -4.31 -0.03 -15.20
N PRO A 289 -3.82 1.22 -15.01
CA PRO A 289 -3.73 1.87 -13.70
C PRO A 289 -5.07 2.00 -12.98
N GLN A 290 -6.12 2.39 -13.70
CA GLN A 290 -7.45 2.59 -13.13
C GLN A 290 -8.05 1.32 -12.54
N LYS A 291 -7.99 0.19 -13.28
CA LYS A 291 -8.47 -1.11 -12.81
C LYS A 291 -7.66 -1.61 -11.61
N ALA A 292 -6.33 -1.41 -11.64
CA ALA A 292 -5.44 -1.78 -10.56
C ALA A 292 -5.76 -1.05 -9.27
N VAL A 293 -5.89 0.28 -9.31
CA VAL A 293 -6.26 1.12 -8.15
C VAL A 293 -7.63 0.74 -7.63
N THR A 294 -8.63 0.56 -8.50
CA THR A 294 -9.99 0.18 -8.08
C THR A 294 -9.99 -1.15 -7.32
N LYS A 295 -9.29 -2.17 -7.84
CA LYS A 295 -9.17 -3.47 -7.19
C LYS A 295 -8.46 -3.36 -5.83
N ALA A 296 -7.35 -2.63 -5.78
CA ALA A 296 -6.58 -2.44 -4.55
C ALA A 296 -7.41 -1.71 -3.47
N THR A 297 -8.09 -0.62 -3.84
CA THR A 297 -8.94 0.15 -2.91
C THR A 297 -10.07 -0.70 -2.33
N ASN A 298 -10.69 -1.56 -3.13
CA ASN A 298 -11.77 -2.42 -2.66
C ASN A 298 -11.27 -3.58 -1.79
N SER A 299 -10.02 -4.04 -1.98
CA SER A 299 -9.44 -5.14 -1.21
C SER A 299 -8.93 -4.74 0.17
N VAL A 300 -8.75 -3.43 0.43
CA VAL A 300 -8.15 -2.95 1.68
C VAL A 300 -8.95 -3.35 2.92
N ILE A 301 -10.29 -3.37 2.84
CA ILE A 301 -11.18 -3.74 3.93
C ILE A 301 -10.91 -5.18 4.39
N TRP A 302 -10.94 -6.13 3.45
CA TRP A 302 -10.71 -7.55 3.76
C TRP A 302 -9.30 -7.82 4.26
N ARG A 303 -8.33 -7.11 3.71
CA ARG A 303 -6.94 -7.17 4.15
C ARG A 303 -6.81 -6.77 5.63
N ILE A 304 -7.38 -5.64 6.01
CA ILE A 304 -7.38 -5.17 7.40
C ILE A 304 -8.13 -6.13 8.31
N ALA A 305 -9.33 -6.56 7.91
CA ALA A 305 -10.14 -7.44 8.73
C ALA A 305 -9.43 -8.79 9.00
N ILE A 306 -8.81 -9.40 8.00
CA ILE A 306 -8.21 -10.74 8.14
C ILE A 306 -6.79 -10.65 8.74
N PHE A 307 -5.90 -9.83 8.13
CA PHE A 307 -4.48 -9.88 8.48
C PHE A 307 -4.12 -9.06 9.71
N TYR A 308 -4.91 -8.06 10.06
CA TYR A 308 -4.66 -7.26 11.27
C TYR A 308 -5.62 -7.64 12.38
N LEU A 309 -6.91 -7.36 12.26
CA LEU A 309 -7.88 -7.68 13.31
C LEU A 309 -7.98 -9.18 13.59
N GLY A 310 -8.04 -10.01 12.54
CA GLY A 310 -8.14 -11.47 12.70
C GLY A 310 -6.93 -12.08 13.41
N SER A 311 -5.71 -11.67 13.04
CA SER A 311 -4.51 -12.21 13.66
C SER A 311 -4.33 -11.76 15.12
N ILE A 312 -4.56 -10.48 15.42
CA ILE A 312 -4.48 -9.97 16.80
C ILE A 312 -5.61 -10.57 17.68
N PHE A 313 -6.80 -10.74 17.11
CA PHE A 313 -7.90 -11.43 17.79
C PHE A 313 -7.51 -12.86 18.18
N VAL A 314 -6.87 -13.61 17.27
CA VAL A 314 -6.37 -14.96 17.55
C VAL A 314 -5.34 -14.94 18.68
N VAL A 315 -4.36 -14.04 18.64
CA VAL A 315 -3.37 -13.91 19.73
C VAL A 315 -4.05 -13.74 21.08
N LEU A 316 -4.97 -12.77 21.17
CA LEU A 316 -5.66 -12.41 22.43
C LEU A 316 -6.65 -13.47 22.92
N THR A 317 -7.10 -14.37 22.05
CA THR A 317 -7.94 -15.50 22.45
C THR A 317 -7.14 -16.75 22.82
N LEU A 318 -5.88 -16.86 22.40
CA LEU A 318 -5.00 -17.97 22.76
C LEU A 318 -4.23 -17.73 24.05
N LEU A 319 -3.93 -16.46 24.38
CA LEU A 319 -3.11 -16.09 25.53
C LEU A 319 -3.70 -14.88 26.28
N PRO A 320 -3.57 -14.82 27.60
CA PRO A 320 -3.81 -13.61 28.37
C PRO A 320 -2.91 -12.48 27.87
N TRP A 321 -3.47 -11.28 27.73
CA TRP A 321 -2.77 -10.10 27.18
C TRP A 321 -1.50 -9.70 27.96
N ASN A 322 -1.44 -10.00 29.26
CA ASN A 322 -0.33 -9.72 30.17
C ASN A 322 0.65 -10.88 30.33
N SER A 323 0.61 -11.88 29.44
CA SER A 323 1.57 -12.99 29.44
C SER A 323 2.98 -12.46 29.16
N GLU A 324 3.97 -12.88 29.97
CA GLU A 324 5.38 -12.54 29.78
C GLU A 324 5.88 -13.01 28.41
N SER A 325 5.42 -14.18 27.93
CA SER A 325 5.80 -14.71 26.62
C SER A 325 5.43 -13.79 25.44
N ILE A 326 4.35 -13.01 25.54
CA ILE A 326 3.99 -12.03 24.50
C ILE A 326 5.05 -10.93 24.39
N GLN A 327 5.67 -10.56 25.51
CA GLN A 327 6.67 -9.48 25.54
C GLN A 327 8.07 -10.01 25.20
N ASP A 328 8.42 -11.19 25.70
CA ASP A 328 9.76 -11.77 25.55
C ASP A 328 9.95 -12.42 24.17
N ASP A 329 9.00 -13.23 23.72
CA ASP A 329 9.10 -14.03 22.48
C ASP A 329 8.39 -13.35 21.29
N GLY A 330 7.51 -12.39 21.57
CA GLY A 330 6.64 -11.76 20.58
C GLY A 330 5.28 -12.46 20.47
N SER A 331 4.25 -11.66 20.15
CA SER A 331 2.84 -12.07 20.22
C SER A 331 2.48 -13.29 19.36
N TYR A 332 3.06 -13.41 18.17
CA TYR A 332 2.77 -14.53 17.25
C TYR A 332 3.52 -15.81 17.63
N VAL A 333 4.77 -15.69 18.11
CA VAL A 333 5.55 -16.84 18.61
C VAL A 333 4.85 -17.42 19.82
N ALA A 334 4.56 -16.58 20.81
CA ALA A 334 3.87 -16.98 22.04
C ALA A 334 2.53 -17.68 21.75
N ALA A 335 1.75 -17.15 20.78
CA ALA A 335 0.49 -17.76 20.39
C ALA A 335 0.65 -19.14 19.72
N LEU A 336 1.68 -19.34 18.88
CA LEU A 336 1.95 -20.64 18.27
C LEU A 336 2.48 -21.66 19.28
N ASP A 337 3.33 -21.22 20.22
CA ASP A 337 3.87 -22.07 21.28
C ASP A 337 2.75 -22.53 22.24
N SER A 338 1.79 -21.65 22.57
CA SER A 338 0.67 -21.98 23.45
C SER A 338 -0.24 -23.10 22.93
N ILE A 339 -0.25 -23.32 21.62
CA ILE A 339 -1.01 -24.40 20.97
C ILE A 339 -0.14 -25.60 20.57
N GLY A 340 1.11 -25.62 21.05
CA GLY A 340 2.02 -26.78 20.90
C GLY A 340 2.63 -26.89 19.49
N ILE A 341 2.74 -25.81 18.71
CA ILE A 341 3.42 -25.83 17.41
C ILE A 341 4.94 -25.91 17.63
N PRO A 342 5.60 -27.01 17.21
CA PRO A 342 7.02 -27.17 17.42
C PRO A 342 7.81 -26.14 16.57
N HIS A 343 8.90 -25.61 17.13
CA HIS A 343 9.77 -24.64 16.46
C HIS A 343 9.07 -23.33 16.07
N ALA A 344 8.08 -22.87 16.82
CA ALA A 344 7.31 -21.65 16.54
C ALA A 344 8.21 -20.44 16.33
N GLY A 345 9.24 -20.24 17.16
CA GLY A 345 10.22 -19.16 17.01
C GLY A 345 10.91 -19.18 15.65
N GLN A 346 11.44 -20.35 15.20
CA GLN A 346 12.12 -20.45 13.90
C GLN A 346 11.17 -20.23 12.73
N ILE A 347 9.93 -20.72 12.81
CA ILE A 347 8.90 -20.47 11.79
C ILE A 347 8.63 -18.98 11.69
N MET A 348 8.45 -18.32 12.83
CA MET A 348 8.18 -16.88 12.87
C MET A 348 9.37 -16.06 12.40
N ASP A 349 10.60 -16.43 12.73
CA ASP A 349 11.81 -15.77 12.22
C ASP A 349 11.84 -15.75 10.68
N ILE A 350 11.52 -16.89 10.04
CA ILE A 350 11.45 -16.98 8.56
C ILE A 350 10.35 -16.06 8.01
N ILE A 351 9.18 -16.06 8.67
CA ILE A 351 8.03 -15.23 8.24
C ILE A 351 8.37 -13.74 8.41
N VAL A 352 8.89 -13.35 9.56
CA VAL A 352 9.27 -11.98 9.88
C VAL A 352 10.39 -11.49 8.96
N LEU A 353 11.43 -12.31 8.75
CA LEU A 353 12.50 -11.98 7.80
C LEU A 353 11.94 -11.75 6.39
N THR A 354 11.07 -12.64 5.92
CA THR A 354 10.42 -12.47 4.61
C THR A 354 9.58 -11.18 4.56
N ALA A 355 8.89 -10.85 5.67
CA ALA A 355 8.09 -9.63 5.75
C ALA A 355 8.95 -8.37 5.73
N VAL A 356 10.04 -8.36 6.46
CA VAL A 356 11.03 -7.28 6.52
C VAL A 356 11.68 -7.07 5.15
N LEU A 357 12.15 -8.13 4.49
CA LEU A 357 12.75 -8.05 3.15
C LEU A 357 11.78 -7.52 2.10
N SER A 358 10.51 -7.92 2.15
CA SER A 358 9.46 -7.40 1.28
C SER A 358 9.17 -5.92 1.57
N CYS A 359 9.07 -5.51 2.84
CA CYS A 359 8.85 -4.11 3.22
C CYS A 359 10.02 -3.23 2.76
N LEU A 360 11.25 -3.68 2.96
CA LEU A 360 12.46 -3.00 2.50
C LEU A 360 12.49 -2.87 0.96
N ASN A 361 12.15 -3.94 0.22
CA ASN A 361 12.07 -3.93 -1.24
C ASN A 361 11.01 -2.93 -1.74
N SER A 362 9.82 -2.94 -1.14
CA SER A 362 8.73 -2.00 -1.46
C SER A 362 9.04 -0.57 -1.03
N GLY A 363 9.75 -0.39 0.07
CA GLY A 363 10.22 0.90 0.56
C GLY A 363 11.23 1.54 -0.40
N LEU A 364 12.20 0.78 -0.87
CA LEU A 364 13.19 1.25 -1.84
C LEU A 364 12.54 1.63 -3.18
N TYR A 365 11.63 0.78 -3.67
CA TYR A 365 10.82 1.11 -4.84
C TYR A 365 10.08 2.43 -4.64
N THR A 366 9.37 2.58 -3.52
CA THR A 366 8.52 3.74 -3.21
C THR A 366 9.34 5.03 -3.06
N ALA A 367 10.43 5.01 -2.28
CA ALA A 367 11.33 6.14 -2.11
C ALA A 367 11.90 6.61 -3.47
N SER A 368 12.35 5.67 -4.30
CA SER A 368 12.91 6.00 -5.61
C SER A 368 11.89 6.61 -6.56
N ARG A 369 10.62 6.15 -6.55
CA ARG A 369 9.56 6.73 -7.41
C ARG A 369 9.12 8.09 -6.92
N MET A 370 9.08 8.31 -5.61
CA MET A 370 8.81 9.63 -5.06
C MET A 370 9.93 10.62 -5.43
N ALA A 371 11.20 10.24 -5.28
CA ALA A 371 12.35 11.05 -5.69
C ALA A 371 12.34 11.34 -7.21
N PHE A 372 12.00 10.35 -8.05
CA PHE A 372 11.82 10.51 -9.49
C PHE A 372 10.73 11.53 -9.80
N SER A 373 9.55 11.40 -9.21
CA SER A 373 8.44 12.33 -9.42
C SER A 373 8.78 13.76 -8.99
N LEU A 374 9.46 13.93 -7.85
CA LEU A 374 9.98 15.23 -7.40
C LEU A 374 11.00 15.80 -8.41
N GLY A 375 11.89 14.95 -8.96
CA GLY A 375 12.84 15.33 -10.00
C GLY A 375 12.15 15.81 -11.28
N GLY A 376 11.14 15.08 -11.75
CA GLY A 376 10.34 15.43 -12.94
C GLY A 376 9.62 16.75 -12.81
N ARG A 377 9.12 17.09 -11.61
CA ARG A 377 8.49 18.39 -11.31
C ARG A 377 9.51 19.50 -11.03
N GLY A 378 10.81 19.20 -11.11
CA GLY A 378 11.89 20.14 -10.80
C GLY A 378 11.99 20.46 -9.30
N ASP A 379 11.52 19.58 -8.42
CA ASP A 379 11.51 19.71 -6.96
C ASP A 379 12.63 18.91 -6.28
N ALA A 380 13.39 18.13 -7.06
CA ALA A 380 14.62 17.43 -6.71
C ALA A 380 15.67 17.63 -7.79
N PRO A 381 16.93 17.14 -7.61
CA PRO A 381 17.96 17.19 -8.64
C PRO A 381 17.48 16.58 -9.97
N LYS A 382 17.81 17.24 -11.09
CA LYS A 382 17.40 16.79 -12.45
C LYS A 382 17.86 15.36 -12.78
N ALA A 383 18.93 14.87 -12.13
CA ALA A 383 19.41 13.51 -12.27
C ALA A 383 18.35 12.47 -11.87
N PHE A 384 17.52 12.77 -10.86
CA PHE A 384 16.47 11.86 -10.37
C PHE A 384 15.34 11.64 -11.40
N ALA A 385 15.13 12.60 -12.30
CA ALA A 385 14.15 12.48 -13.38
C ALA A 385 14.65 11.65 -14.58
N ARG A 386 15.94 11.25 -14.59
CA ARG A 386 16.49 10.45 -15.69
C ARG A 386 16.19 8.98 -15.52
N VAL A 387 15.75 8.35 -16.60
CA VAL A 387 15.52 6.90 -16.66
C VAL A 387 16.48 6.24 -17.64
N THR A 388 16.82 4.99 -17.37
CA THR A 388 17.61 4.16 -18.30
C THR A 388 16.82 3.79 -19.55
N ARG A 389 17.48 3.14 -20.53
CA ARG A 389 16.76 2.56 -21.68
C ARG A 389 15.67 1.58 -21.26
N ARG A 390 15.81 0.92 -20.11
CA ARG A 390 14.82 0.00 -19.52
C ARG A 390 13.73 0.71 -18.71
N GLY A 391 13.72 2.05 -18.61
CA GLY A 391 12.73 2.83 -17.86
C GLY A 391 12.92 2.76 -16.33
N VAL A 392 14.16 2.52 -15.84
CA VAL A 392 14.50 2.47 -14.41
C VAL A 392 15.16 3.78 -14.00
N PRO A 393 14.68 4.47 -12.93
CA PRO A 393 15.26 5.73 -12.44
C PRO A 393 16.46 5.47 -11.52
N GLN A 394 17.61 5.05 -12.10
CA GLN A 394 18.80 4.63 -11.33
C GLN A 394 19.31 5.67 -10.34
N ALA A 395 19.39 6.95 -10.76
CA ALA A 395 19.88 8.01 -9.87
C ALA A 395 18.95 8.22 -8.66
N ALA A 396 17.65 8.08 -8.82
CA ALA A 396 16.70 8.18 -7.72
C ALA A 396 16.81 6.97 -6.76
N ILE A 397 17.02 5.76 -7.31
CA ILE A 397 17.28 4.55 -6.51
C ILE A 397 18.53 4.75 -5.68
N LEU A 398 19.67 5.04 -6.33
CA LEU A 398 20.96 5.20 -5.65
C LEU A 398 20.93 6.35 -4.63
N GLY A 399 20.29 7.48 -4.96
CA GLY A 399 20.12 8.58 -4.02
C GLY A 399 19.35 8.18 -2.76
N SER A 400 18.30 7.39 -2.90
CA SER A 400 17.52 6.89 -1.74
C SER A 400 18.31 5.88 -0.92
N VAL A 401 19.06 4.99 -1.57
CA VAL A 401 19.88 3.97 -0.91
C VAL A 401 21.06 4.57 -0.14
N VAL A 402 21.72 5.59 -0.67
CA VAL A 402 22.85 6.26 0.02
C VAL A 402 22.42 6.77 1.39
N PHE A 403 21.25 7.42 1.48
CA PHE A 403 20.73 7.88 2.76
C PHE A 403 20.30 6.72 3.67
N GLY A 404 19.79 5.62 3.10
CA GLY A 404 19.55 4.38 3.83
C GLY A 404 20.83 3.80 4.44
N PHE A 405 21.93 3.74 3.69
CA PHE A 405 23.24 3.30 4.21
C PHE A 405 23.78 4.24 5.29
N VAL A 406 23.62 5.55 5.13
CA VAL A 406 24.00 6.52 6.16
C VAL A 406 23.19 6.27 7.44
N ALA A 407 21.89 6.02 7.34
CA ALA A 407 21.06 5.70 8.49
C ALA A 407 21.47 4.36 9.16
N VAL A 408 21.80 3.32 8.37
CA VAL A 408 22.36 2.04 8.90
C VAL A 408 23.68 2.27 9.62
N TRP A 409 24.57 3.12 9.06
CA TRP A 409 25.84 3.45 9.71
C TRP A 409 25.65 4.20 11.04
N PHE A 410 24.72 5.15 11.11
CA PHE A 410 24.37 5.82 12.36
C PHE A 410 23.79 4.84 13.38
N ASN A 411 22.92 3.94 12.94
CA ASN A 411 22.35 2.89 13.80
C ASN A 411 23.43 1.94 14.34
N TYR A 412 24.47 1.64 13.54
CA TYR A 412 25.62 0.86 14.01
C TYR A 412 26.42 1.59 15.12
N GLN A 413 26.62 2.90 14.99
CA GLN A 413 27.40 3.68 15.97
C GLN A 413 26.61 3.95 17.27
N TRP A 414 25.31 4.17 17.19
CA TRP A 414 24.43 4.51 18.30
C TRP A 414 23.08 3.75 18.19
N PRO A 415 23.11 2.41 18.39
CA PRO A 415 21.96 1.57 18.06
C PRO A 415 20.67 1.93 18.79
N GLU A 416 20.75 2.26 20.08
CA GLU A 416 19.57 2.59 20.87
C GLU A 416 19.04 3.99 20.56
N SER A 417 19.90 5.00 20.62
CA SER A 417 19.47 6.40 20.50
C SER A 417 19.05 6.79 19.08
N VAL A 418 19.77 6.31 18.06
CA VAL A 418 19.50 6.70 16.66
C VAL A 418 18.30 5.95 16.12
N PHE A 419 18.18 4.66 16.44
CA PHE A 419 17.02 3.87 16.03
C PHE A 419 15.71 4.46 16.54
N GLU A 420 15.64 4.78 17.85
CA GLU A 420 14.48 5.42 18.45
C GLU A 420 14.22 6.82 17.88
N PHE A 421 15.27 7.63 17.68
CA PHE A 421 15.13 8.95 17.06
C PHE A 421 14.55 8.86 15.64
N LEU A 422 15.06 7.95 14.81
CA LEU A 422 14.59 7.76 13.44
C LEU A 422 13.13 7.28 13.43
N LEU A 423 12.80 6.29 14.27
CA LEU A 423 11.44 5.77 14.39
C LEU A 423 10.49 6.87 14.85
N ASN A 424 10.85 7.58 15.92
CA ASN A 424 10.04 8.65 16.48
C ASN A 424 9.89 9.85 15.52
N SER A 425 10.94 10.23 14.79
CA SER A 425 10.86 11.34 13.82
C SER A 425 10.01 11.01 12.58
N SER A 426 9.80 9.73 12.28
CA SER A 426 9.04 9.29 11.11
C SER A 426 7.60 8.87 11.43
N GLY A 427 7.30 8.47 12.66
CA GLY A 427 6.05 7.83 13.03
C GLY A 427 4.79 8.66 12.76
N ALA A 428 4.82 9.97 13.01
CA ALA A 428 3.69 10.85 12.75
C ALA A 428 3.59 11.33 11.28
N VAL A 429 4.60 11.07 10.44
CA VAL A 429 4.57 11.46 9.01
C VAL A 429 3.36 10.86 8.30
N ALA A 430 2.95 9.65 8.68
CA ALA A 430 1.74 9.01 8.17
C ALA A 430 0.50 9.90 8.26
N LEU A 431 0.28 10.46 9.45
CA LEU A 431 -0.87 11.32 9.74
C LEU A 431 -0.86 12.58 8.87
N PHE A 432 0.32 13.18 8.65
CA PHE A 432 0.46 14.34 7.76
C PHE A 432 0.17 13.98 6.29
N VAL A 433 0.65 12.82 5.82
CA VAL A 433 0.37 12.30 4.47
C VAL A 433 -1.14 12.09 4.31
N TRP A 434 -1.78 11.42 5.24
CA TRP A 434 -3.20 11.14 5.20
C TRP A 434 -4.05 12.42 5.27
N LEU A 435 -3.65 13.37 6.10
CA LEU A 435 -4.32 14.67 6.17
C LEU A 435 -4.25 15.44 4.83
N VAL A 436 -3.09 15.45 4.19
CA VAL A 436 -2.91 16.07 2.87
C VAL A 436 -3.72 15.34 1.79
N ILE A 437 -3.82 14.02 1.84
CA ILE A 437 -4.71 13.24 0.95
C ILE A 437 -6.16 13.69 1.11
N CYS A 438 -6.66 13.84 2.34
CA CYS A 438 -8.02 14.29 2.62
C CYS A 438 -8.30 15.68 2.04
N PHE A 439 -7.43 16.67 2.31
CA PHE A 439 -7.60 18.03 1.77
C PHE A 439 -7.47 18.08 0.25
N SER A 440 -6.58 17.27 -0.31
CA SER A 440 -6.41 17.16 -1.76
C SER A 440 -7.68 16.60 -2.40
N GLN A 441 -8.26 15.55 -1.82
CA GLN A 441 -9.50 14.95 -2.30
C GLN A 441 -10.67 15.95 -2.24
N LEU A 442 -10.83 16.71 -1.15
CA LEU A 442 -11.90 17.73 -1.04
C LEU A 442 -11.87 18.74 -2.21
N ARG A 443 -10.66 19.15 -2.64
CA ARG A 443 -10.51 20.13 -3.74
C ARG A 443 -10.58 19.47 -5.12
N LEU A 444 -9.86 18.36 -5.32
CA LEU A 444 -9.81 17.68 -6.63
C LEU A 444 -11.15 17.05 -6.99
N ARG A 445 -11.89 16.49 -6.04
CA ARG A 445 -13.22 15.93 -6.28
C ARG A 445 -14.15 16.95 -6.92
N ARG A 446 -14.20 18.18 -6.37
CA ARG A 446 -15.03 19.26 -6.92
C ARG A 446 -14.61 19.63 -8.35
N LYS A 447 -13.30 19.64 -8.62
CA LYS A 447 -12.74 19.94 -9.94
C LYS A 447 -13.08 18.83 -10.94
N ILE A 448 -12.79 17.57 -10.61
CA ILE A 448 -13.06 16.40 -11.48
C ILE A 448 -14.57 16.28 -11.76
N GLN A 449 -15.42 16.52 -10.75
CA GLN A 449 -16.88 16.44 -10.92
C GLN A 449 -17.43 17.48 -11.89
N ARG A 450 -16.75 18.63 -12.06
CA ARG A 450 -17.12 19.68 -13.01
C ARG A 450 -16.53 19.47 -14.40
N GLU A 451 -15.27 19.03 -14.48
CA GLU A 451 -14.50 18.95 -15.73
C GLU A 451 -14.63 17.58 -16.44
N SER A 452 -14.71 16.48 -15.67
CA SER A 452 -14.63 15.10 -16.21
C SER A 452 -15.33 14.10 -15.26
N PRO A 453 -16.66 14.21 -15.08
CA PRO A 453 -17.40 13.39 -14.11
C PRO A 453 -17.35 11.89 -14.42
N GLU A 454 -17.13 11.51 -15.67
CA GLU A 454 -16.97 10.13 -16.15
C GLU A 454 -15.71 9.45 -15.61
N LYS A 455 -14.67 10.22 -15.27
CA LYS A 455 -13.41 9.72 -14.67
C LYS A 455 -13.57 9.31 -13.19
N LEU A 456 -14.69 9.65 -12.56
CA LEU A 456 -15.00 9.29 -11.15
C LEU A 456 -15.55 7.85 -11.06
N VAL A 457 -14.73 6.85 -11.38
CA VAL A 457 -15.08 5.42 -11.28
C VAL A 457 -15.08 4.93 -9.83
N VAL A 458 -14.08 5.33 -9.05
CA VAL A 458 -14.04 5.13 -7.60
C VAL A 458 -14.56 6.41 -6.95
N ARG A 459 -15.51 6.29 -6.02
CA ARG A 459 -16.09 7.45 -5.34
C ARG A 459 -15.99 7.28 -3.84
N MET A 460 -15.62 8.36 -3.13
CA MET A 460 -15.70 8.42 -1.67
C MET A 460 -17.16 8.37 -1.23
N TRP A 461 -17.44 7.53 -0.24
CA TRP A 461 -18.76 7.39 0.35
C TRP A 461 -19.17 8.65 1.11
N LEU A 462 -20.46 8.99 1.10
CA LEU A 462 -21.04 10.12 1.82
C LEU A 462 -20.19 11.41 1.77
N TYR A 463 -19.58 11.68 0.61
CA TYR A 463 -18.82 12.92 0.40
C TYR A 463 -19.72 14.16 0.54
N PRO A 464 -19.29 15.24 1.21
CA PRO A 464 -17.98 15.44 1.84
C PRO A 464 -17.90 15.02 3.33
N TYR A 465 -18.97 14.50 3.91
CA TYR A 465 -19.09 14.30 5.36
C TYR A 465 -18.05 13.33 5.93
N LEU A 466 -17.87 12.16 5.31
CA LEU A 466 -16.87 11.20 5.76
C LEU A 466 -15.43 11.71 5.55
N THR A 467 -15.18 12.57 4.55
CA THR A 467 -13.88 13.19 4.40
C THR A 467 -13.58 14.15 5.57
N TRP A 468 -14.57 14.97 5.98
CA TRP A 468 -14.42 15.83 7.15
C TRP A 468 -14.30 15.05 8.46
N LEU A 469 -15.05 13.95 8.62
CA LEU A 469 -14.91 13.05 9.75
C LEU A 469 -13.48 12.47 9.82
N THR A 470 -12.93 12.02 8.69
CA THR A 470 -11.56 11.50 8.60
C THR A 470 -10.54 12.58 9.01
N ILE A 471 -10.70 13.81 8.53
CA ILE A 471 -9.86 14.95 8.95
C ILE A 471 -9.94 15.16 10.46
N ALA A 472 -11.15 15.16 11.02
CA ALA A 472 -11.35 15.34 12.46
C ALA A 472 -10.70 14.21 13.27
N MET A 473 -10.83 12.94 12.82
CA MET A 473 -10.17 11.80 13.46
C MET A 473 -8.64 11.95 13.44
N ILE A 474 -8.05 12.31 12.30
CA ILE A 474 -6.59 12.50 12.20
C ILE A 474 -6.14 13.65 13.11
N LEU A 475 -6.84 14.79 13.08
CA LEU A 475 -6.50 15.93 13.92
C LEU A 475 -6.65 15.60 15.41
N PHE A 476 -7.66 14.81 15.78
CA PHE A 476 -7.83 14.33 17.14
C PHE A 476 -6.62 13.49 17.60
N VAL A 477 -6.16 12.54 16.77
CA VAL A 477 -4.97 11.74 17.08
C VAL A 477 -3.73 12.63 17.20
N VAL A 478 -3.52 13.57 16.26
CA VAL A 478 -2.38 14.52 16.29
C VAL A 478 -2.39 15.37 17.56
N VAL A 479 -3.56 15.86 17.96
CA VAL A 479 -3.71 16.66 19.19
C VAL A 479 -3.46 15.78 20.41
N TYR A 480 -4.03 14.57 20.45
CA TYR A 480 -3.83 13.65 21.56
C TYR A 480 -2.35 13.32 21.78
N MET A 481 -1.59 13.04 20.71
CA MET A 481 -0.15 12.79 20.79
C MET A 481 0.65 13.92 21.47
N LEU A 482 0.18 15.16 21.42
CA LEU A 482 0.86 16.28 22.09
C LEU A 482 0.68 16.27 23.61
N PHE A 483 -0.35 15.58 24.12
CA PHE A 483 -0.66 15.45 25.55
C PHE A 483 -0.25 14.11 26.13
N ASP A 484 0.07 13.12 25.28
CA ASP A 484 0.58 11.81 25.66
C ASP A 484 2.10 11.89 25.83
N ASP A 485 2.64 11.40 26.95
CA ASP A 485 4.06 11.59 27.27
C ASP A 485 4.98 10.87 26.27
N ASP A 486 4.64 9.67 25.85
CA ASP A 486 5.40 8.88 24.88
C ASP A 486 5.20 9.41 23.44
N GLY A 487 3.96 9.71 23.06
CA GLY A 487 3.61 10.24 21.74
C GLY A 487 4.10 11.67 21.49
N ARG A 488 4.27 12.46 22.54
CA ARG A 488 4.68 13.88 22.44
C ARG A 488 6.04 14.04 21.78
N VAL A 489 7.04 13.26 22.18
CA VAL A 489 8.40 13.34 21.62
C VAL A 489 8.35 12.99 20.13
N GLN A 490 7.67 11.90 19.77
CA GLN A 490 7.48 11.47 18.39
C GLN A 490 6.78 12.56 17.55
N MET A 491 5.70 13.15 18.08
CA MET A 491 4.96 14.21 17.38
C MET A 491 5.80 15.47 17.21
N LEU A 492 6.51 15.93 18.24
CA LEU A 492 7.34 17.14 18.18
C LEU A 492 8.48 16.97 17.17
N LEU A 493 9.16 15.81 17.14
CA LEU A 493 10.21 15.52 16.18
C LEU A 493 9.65 15.47 14.74
N SER A 494 8.52 14.81 14.54
CA SER A 494 7.86 14.77 13.23
C SER A 494 7.38 16.15 12.78
N LEU A 495 6.85 16.97 13.69
CA LEU A 495 6.47 18.36 13.41
C LEU A 495 7.69 19.22 13.06
N LEU A 496 8.82 19.03 13.75
CA LEU A 496 10.07 19.73 13.43
C LEU A 496 10.52 19.41 12.01
N VAL A 497 10.58 18.12 11.64
CA VAL A 497 10.93 17.69 10.29
C VAL A 497 9.93 18.26 9.27
N ALA A 498 8.64 18.20 9.55
CA ALA A 498 7.61 18.77 8.69
C ALA A 498 7.76 20.29 8.52
N ALA A 499 8.01 21.01 9.62
CA ALA A 499 8.21 22.46 9.60
C ALA A 499 9.45 22.87 8.79
N LEU A 500 10.56 22.13 8.92
CA LEU A 500 11.78 22.36 8.11
C LEU A 500 11.51 22.15 6.62
N VAL A 501 10.83 21.07 6.24
CA VAL A 501 10.51 20.77 4.83
C VAL A 501 9.53 21.79 4.26
N VAL A 502 8.47 22.16 5.00
CA VAL A 502 7.51 23.18 4.59
C VAL A 502 8.17 24.56 4.50
N GLY A 503 9.00 24.93 5.49
CA GLY A 503 9.76 26.19 5.47
C GLY A 503 10.64 26.28 4.24
N PHE A 504 11.37 25.23 3.90
CA PHE A 504 12.19 25.17 2.69
C PHE A 504 11.35 25.26 1.42
N ALA A 505 10.18 24.60 1.37
CA ALA A 505 9.25 24.67 0.25
C ALA A 505 8.77 26.12 0.00
N LEU A 506 8.40 26.85 1.07
CA LEU A 506 7.92 28.21 1.00
C LEU A 506 9.01 29.19 0.56
N ILE A 507 10.23 29.07 1.13
CA ILE A 507 11.39 29.87 0.72
C ILE A 507 11.68 29.67 -0.77
N ARG A 508 11.73 28.42 -1.23
CA ARG A 508 11.95 28.07 -2.63
C ARG A 508 10.88 28.63 -3.54
N GLN A 509 9.61 28.59 -3.13
CA GLN A 509 8.51 29.16 -3.88
C GLN A 509 8.65 30.70 -4.02
N GLN A 510 9.10 31.37 -2.97
CA GLN A 510 9.34 32.81 -3.00
C GLN A 510 10.52 33.18 -3.94
N VAL A 511 11.64 32.41 -3.85
CA VAL A 511 12.81 32.63 -4.72
C VAL A 511 12.42 32.48 -6.20
N ARG A 512 11.66 31.43 -6.54
CA ARG A 512 11.18 31.21 -7.92
C ARG A 512 10.24 32.33 -8.40
N LYS A 513 9.36 32.85 -7.54
CA LYS A 513 8.51 33.99 -7.90
C LYS A 513 9.32 35.26 -8.22
N LYS A 514 10.47 35.46 -7.53
CA LYS A 514 11.37 36.61 -7.79
C LYS A 514 12.18 36.47 -9.08
N GLN A 515 12.45 35.24 -9.55
CA GLN A 515 13.26 34.97 -10.74
C GLN A 515 12.49 35.06 -12.06
N GLY A 516 11.15 35.30 -12.03
CA GLY A 516 10.31 35.46 -13.21
C GLY A 516 9.95 34.14 -13.93
N PRO A 517 9.04 34.17 -14.93
CA PRO A 517 8.49 32.95 -15.54
C PRO A 517 9.45 32.16 -16.46
N GLY A 518 10.73 32.52 -16.56
CA GLY A 518 11.72 31.90 -17.48
C GLY A 518 12.79 31.03 -16.83
N ALA A 519 12.99 31.05 -15.52
CA ALA A 519 14.08 30.34 -14.84
C ALA A 519 13.60 29.00 -14.26
N GLY A 520 13.63 27.92 -15.05
CA GLY A 520 13.47 26.55 -14.54
C GLY A 520 12.14 25.87 -14.80
N ALA A 521 11.40 26.26 -15.83
CA ALA A 521 10.28 25.47 -16.31
C ALA A 521 10.79 24.19 -16.98
N GLY A 522 10.80 23.09 -16.23
CA GLY A 522 10.64 21.79 -16.84
C GLY A 522 9.24 21.74 -17.51
N PRO A 523 9.01 20.88 -18.50
CA PRO A 523 7.74 20.84 -19.22
C PRO A 523 6.58 20.78 -18.21
N ASP A 524 5.68 21.75 -18.32
CA ASP A 524 4.52 21.85 -17.44
C ASP A 524 3.65 20.62 -17.69
N VAL A 525 3.50 19.77 -16.70
CA VAL A 525 2.62 18.59 -16.76
C VAL A 525 1.18 18.99 -17.11
N ARG A 526 0.87 20.28 -17.04
CA ARG A 526 -0.41 20.88 -17.47
C ARG A 526 -0.52 20.96 -19.00
N GLU A 527 0.59 21.17 -19.73
CA GLU A 527 0.56 21.26 -21.19
C GLU A 527 0.63 19.89 -21.89
N THR A 528 1.30 18.89 -21.30
CA THR A 528 1.37 17.55 -21.90
C THR A 528 0.06 16.77 -21.82
N ALA A 529 -0.85 17.15 -20.93
CA ALA A 529 -2.21 16.59 -20.87
C ALA A 529 -3.19 17.23 -21.88
N ALA A 530 -2.91 18.44 -22.34
CA ALA A 530 -3.79 19.19 -23.26
C ALA A 530 -3.47 19.00 -24.76
N VAL A 531 -2.34 18.36 -25.09
CA VAL A 531 -1.90 18.17 -26.50
C VAL A 531 -2.22 16.77 -27.04
N ARG A 532 -2.90 15.90 -26.26
CA ARG A 532 -3.30 14.55 -26.68
C ARG A 532 -4.79 14.25 -26.39
N GLU A 533 -5.67 15.24 -26.60
CA GLU A 533 -7.09 15.02 -26.86
C GLU A 533 -7.37 15.06 -28.35
#